data_328255faa197f0e69fbe8686c1268ff8
#
_entry.id   328255faa197f0e69fbe8686c1268ff8
#
_cell.length_a   1.000
_cell.length_b   1.000
_cell.length_c   1.000
_cell.angle_alpha   90.00
_cell.angle_beta   90.00
_cell.angle_gamma   90.00
#
_symmetry.space_group_name_H-M   'P 1'
#
loop_
_entity.id
_entity.type
_entity.pdbx_description
1 polymer ?
#
loop_
_entity_poly.entity_id
_entity_poly.type
_entity_poly.pdbx_seq_one_letter_code
_entity_poly.pdbx_strand_id
1 'polypeptide(L)'
;VNLCARLFILPFFLFSALGGQFGEKFAKDALIRAIKLAEIVIMAVGAGGFLLNNLPLMFLALFAMGTHSAIFGPVKYSILPQALHEDELVGGNALVEMGTFLAILAGTIGAGMMMSGSAYANWVAGAIVLVACVGYLASRGIPRAHAAMPELQVDWNIFRQSWSILRLGLQQQTPSVSRSLVGNSWFWFLGAIYLTQIPAYAKEWLYGDESVVTLILTVFSVGIASGSMLCERLSGGKVEIGLVPFGSLGLTVFGVLLWWHSGGFAAGLEPHNWLAVLAEPQAWWVLADIFGIGLFGGFYIVPLYALIQARTAENERARVIAANNILNALFMVISAIASILFLSLAKLSIPQLFLAVSLMNIAVNSYIFKLVPEFSMRFLIWLLTHSMYRVEQRNLQVIPDEGAAVLVCNHVSFVDALLIGGTI
;
A
#
# COMPACT_ATOMS: atom_id res chain seq x y z
N VAL A 1 -22.13 -5.51 4.83
CA VAL A 1 -20.85 -4.91 4.47
C VAL A 1 -19.98 -4.64 5.71
N ASN A 2 -20.48 -3.89 6.71
CA ASN A 2 -19.69 -3.54 7.91
C ASN A 2 -19.20 -4.76 8.73
N LEU A 3 -19.98 -5.85 8.81
CA LEU A 3 -19.58 -7.07 9.50
C LEU A 3 -18.44 -7.78 8.76
N CYS A 4 -18.51 -7.86 7.43
CA CYS A 4 -17.45 -8.47 6.60
C CYS A 4 -16.10 -7.73 6.79
N ALA A 5 -16.12 -6.39 6.76
CA ALA A 5 -14.92 -5.60 6.97
C ALA A 5 -14.31 -5.84 8.37
N ARG A 6 -15.15 -5.91 9.41
CA ARG A 6 -14.68 -6.22 10.78
C ARG A 6 -14.09 -7.61 10.89
N LEU A 7 -14.74 -8.63 10.30
CA LEU A 7 -14.26 -10.01 10.30
C LEU A 7 -12.92 -10.15 9.55
N PHE A 8 -12.69 -9.37 8.51
CA PHE A 8 -11.44 -9.41 7.75
C PHE A 8 -10.30 -8.64 8.44
N ILE A 9 -10.59 -7.48 9.08
CA ILE A 9 -9.56 -6.62 9.70
C ILE A 9 -9.14 -7.13 11.09
N LEU A 10 -10.07 -7.69 11.88
CA LEU A 10 -9.80 -8.18 13.24
C LEU A 10 -8.60 -9.12 13.34
N PRO A 11 -8.40 -10.10 12.43
CA PRO A 11 -7.23 -10.97 12.44
C PRO A 11 -5.88 -10.25 12.35
N PHE A 12 -5.80 -9.07 11.74
CA PHE A 12 -4.55 -8.31 11.67
C PHE A 12 -4.07 -7.86 13.05
N PHE A 13 -5.00 -7.52 13.94
CA PHE A 13 -4.66 -7.22 15.36
C PHE A 13 -4.27 -8.46 16.14
N LEU A 14 -4.93 -9.58 15.86
CA LEU A 14 -4.74 -10.81 16.63
C LEU A 14 -3.51 -11.59 16.17
N PHE A 15 -3.27 -11.70 14.87
CA PHE A 15 -2.34 -12.70 14.32
C PHE A 15 -1.12 -12.12 13.60
N SER A 16 -1.05 -10.80 13.30
CA SER A 16 0.16 -10.25 12.65
C SER A 16 1.41 -10.44 13.50
N ALA A 17 1.30 -10.35 14.82
CA ALA A 17 2.42 -10.59 15.73
C ALA A 17 2.96 -12.03 15.63
N LEU A 18 2.08 -13.01 15.47
CA LEU A 18 2.47 -14.41 15.22
C LEU A 18 3.13 -14.54 13.84
N GLY A 19 2.58 -13.87 12.83
CA GLY A 19 3.18 -13.83 11.48
C GLY A 19 4.61 -13.30 11.49
N GLY A 20 4.90 -12.26 12.28
CA GLY A 20 6.24 -11.73 12.47
C GLY A 20 7.18 -12.73 13.13
N GLN A 21 6.76 -13.38 14.23
CA GLN A 21 7.55 -14.41 14.90
C GLN A 21 7.83 -15.63 14.00
N PHE A 22 6.82 -16.10 13.25
CA PHE A 22 6.98 -17.20 12.30
C PHE A 22 7.94 -16.84 11.17
N GLY A 23 7.86 -15.61 10.65
CA GLY A 23 8.75 -15.11 9.59
C GLY A 23 10.21 -15.01 10.00
N GLU A 24 10.53 -14.95 11.30
CA GLU A 24 11.90 -15.00 11.80
C GLU A 24 12.34 -16.41 12.17
N LYS A 25 11.44 -17.21 12.75
CA LYS A 25 11.74 -18.54 13.21
C LYS A 25 11.92 -19.57 12.09
N PHE A 26 11.11 -19.49 11.05
CA PHE A 26 11.06 -20.47 9.98
C PHE A 26 11.68 -19.95 8.69
N ALA A 27 12.18 -20.87 7.86
CA ALA A 27 12.59 -20.58 6.49
C ALA A 27 11.40 -19.99 5.71
N LYS A 28 11.55 -18.76 5.20
CA LYS A 28 10.42 -17.97 4.65
C LYS A 28 9.80 -18.61 3.41
N ASP A 29 10.61 -19.25 2.55
CA ASP A 29 10.12 -19.98 1.38
C ASP A 29 9.24 -21.17 1.76
N ALA A 30 9.65 -21.95 2.77
CA ALA A 30 8.86 -23.06 3.28
C ALA A 30 7.58 -22.59 3.97
N LEU A 31 7.68 -21.52 4.75
CA LEU A 31 6.54 -20.91 5.44
C LEU A 31 5.52 -20.36 4.43
N ILE A 32 5.96 -19.67 3.37
CA ILE A 32 5.07 -19.18 2.30
C ILE A 32 4.32 -20.33 1.64
N ARG A 33 5.02 -21.44 1.32
CA ARG A 33 4.35 -22.62 0.73
C ARG A 33 3.31 -23.22 1.67
N ALA A 34 3.61 -23.31 2.96
CA ALA A 34 2.64 -23.79 3.97
C ALA A 34 1.42 -22.86 4.09
N ILE A 35 1.64 -21.56 4.10
CA ILE A 35 0.56 -20.55 4.14
C ILE A 35 -0.30 -20.64 2.87
N LYS A 36 0.31 -20.80 1.69
CA LYS A 36 -0.42 -20.96 0.42
C LYS A 36 -1.15 -22.29 0.31
N LEU A 37 -0.67 -23.34 0.94
CA LEU A 37 -1.43 -24.60 1.05
C LEU A 37 -2.65 -24.43 1.97
N ALA A 38 -2.49 -23.73 3.10
CA ALA A 38 -3.61 -23.39 3.98
C ALA A 38 -4.67 -22.53 3.26
N GLU A 39 -4.25 -21.64 2.36
CA GLU A 39 -5.16 -20.83 1.54
C GLU A 39 -6.09 -21.69 0.68
N ILE A 40 -5.59 -22.77 0.07
CA ILE A 40 -6.42 -23.71 -0.69
C ILE A 40 -7.52 -24.31 0.19
N VAL A 41 -7.18 -24.70 1.42
CA VAL A 41 -8.17 -25.24 2.38
C VAL A 41 -9.22 -24.19 2.73
N ILE A 42 -8.78 -22.95 3.01
CA ILE A 42 -9.67 -21.84 3.33
C ILE A 42 -10.61 -21.54 2.17
N MET A 43 -10.10 -21.52 0.93
CA MET A 43 -10.90 -21.30 -0.27
C MET A 43 -11.85 -22.45 -0.57
N ALA A 44 -11.46 -23.69 -0.26
CA ALA A 44 -12.39 -24.83 -0.34
C ALA A 44 -13.56 -24.72 0.65
N VAL A 45 -13.32 -24.23 1.87
CA VAL A 45 -14.38 -23.93 2.85
C VAL A 45 -15.29 -22.81 2.33
N GLY A 46 -14.69 -21.74 1.75
CA GLY A 46 -15.43 -20.65 1.14
C GLY A 46 -16.29 -21.12 -0.05
N ALA A 47 -15.72 -21.96 -0.93
CA ALA A 47 -16.45 -22.59 -2.04
C ALA A 47 -17.64 -23.41 -1.55
N GLY A 48 -17.44 -24.22 -0.50
CA GLY A 48 -18.53 -24.93 0.16
C GLY A 48 -19.61 -23.99 0.68
N GLY A 49 -19.23 -22.84 1.24
CA GLY A 49 -20.16 -21.80 1.68
C GLY A 49 -21.03 -21.27 0.54
N PHE A 50 -20.44 -20.98 -0.63
CA PHE A 50 -21.19 -20.55 -1.81
C PHE A 50 -22.10 -21.65 -2.38
N LEU A 51 -21.59 -22.88 -2.54
CA LEU A 51 -22.35 -23.99 -3.11
C LEU A 51 -23.50 -24.42 -2.23
N LEU A 52 -23.34 -24.39 -0.91
CA LEU A 52 -24.37 -24.75 0.08
C LEU A 52 -25.24 -23.55 0.49
N ASN A 53 -24.99 -22.37 -0.07
CA ASN A 53 -25.62 -21.11 0.34
C ASN A 53 -25.58 -20.90 1.85
N ASN A 54 -24.43 -21.22 2.47
CA ASN A 54 -24.22 -21.23 3.93
C ASN A 54 -23.43 -20.01 4.37
N LEU A 55 -24.09 -18.98 4.86
CA LEU A 55 -23.49 -17.72 5.29
C LEU A 55 -22.46 -17.88 6.44
N PRO A 56 -22.68 -18.72 7.48
CA PRO A 56 -21.66 -19.01 8.49
C PRO A 56 -20.34 -19.54 7.91
N LEU A 57 -20.37 -20.44 6.92
CA LEU A 57 -19.15 -20.92 6.25
C LEU A 57 -18.46 -19.81 5.47
N MET A 58 -19.20 -18.94 4.80
CA MET A 58 -18.61 -17.77 4.11
C MET A 58 -17.93 -16.82 5.10
N PHE A 59 -18.53 -16.56 6.27
CA PHE A 59 -17.93 -15.73 7.31
C PHE A 59 -16.69 -16.39 7.94
N LEU A 60 -16.73 -17.70 8.15
CA LEU A 60 -15.57 -18.46 8.61
C LEU A 60 -14.42 -18.37 7.62
N ALA A 61 -14.69 -18.57 6.33
CA ALA A 61 -13.67 -18.42 5.28
C ALA A 61 -13.12 -16.99 5.20
N LEU A 62 -13.96 -15.96 5.35
CA LEU A 62 -13.55 -14.56 5.37
C LEU A 62 -12.63 -14.24 6.55
N PHE A 63 -12.96 -14.71 7.76
CA PHE A 63 -12.13 -14.56 8.96
C PHE A 63 -10.79 -15.30 8.79
N ALA A 64 -10.83 -16.53 8.27
CA ALA A 64 -9.64 -17.33 8.02
C ALA A 64 -8.74 -16.69 6.95
N MET A 65 -9.31 -16.05 5.90
CA MET A 65 -8.54 -15.25 4.93
C MET A 65 -7.90 -14.01 5.54
N GLY A 66 -8.60 -13.31 6.44
CA GLY A 66 -7.99 -12.24 7.22
C GLY A 66 -6.80 -12.74 8.06
N THR A 67 -6.94 -13.92 8.70
CA THR A 67 -5.85 -14.56 9.46
C THR A 67 -4.68 -14.94 8.56
N HIS A 68 -4.97 -15.55 7.40
CA HIS A 68 -3.97 -15.86 6.38
C HIS A 68 -3.19 -14.61 5.95
N SER A 69 -3.89 -13.52 5.63
CA SER A 69 -3.30 -12.26 5.19
C SER A 69 -2.46 -11.61 6.30
N ALA A 70 -2.91 -11.67 7.56
CA ALA A 70 -2.19 -11.15 8.72
C ALA A 70 -0.86 -11.87 8.95
N ILE A 71 -0.81 -13.17 8.73
CA ILE A 71 0.41 -13.98 8.85
C ILE A 71 1.29 -13.85 7.61
N PHE A 72 0.70 -13.83 6.42
CA PHE A 72 1.42 -13.78 5.15
C PHE A 72 2.12 -12.43 4.92
N GLY A 73 1.51 -11.31 5.32
CA GLY A 73 2.04 -9.96 5.09
C GLY A 73 3.48 -9.78 5.60
N PRO A 74 3.78 -10.03 6.89
CA PRO A 74 5.14 -9.94 7.42
C PRO A 74 6.15 -10.82 6.68
N VAL A 75 5.75 -12.02 6.29
CA VAL A 75 6.63 -12.97 5.58
C VAL A 75 6.89 -12.52 4.15
N LYS A 76 5.83 -12.09 3.44
CA LYS A 76 5.89 -11.60 2.05
C LYS A 76 6.89 -10.44 1.88
N TYR A 77 6.85 -9.47 2.77
CA TYR A 77 7.72 -8.31 2.68
C TYR A 77 9.11 -8.57 3.27
N SER A 78 9.25 -9.42 4.29
CA SER A 78 10.55 -9.69 4.90
C SER A 78 11.45 -10.63 4.08
N ILE A 79 10.91 -11.35 3.09
CA ILE A 79 11.71 -12.20 2.20
C ILE A 79 12.42 -11.36 1.12
N LEU A 80 11.89 -10.21 0.73
CA LEU A 80 12.46 -9.42 -0.37
C LEU A 80 13.95 -9.10 -0.18
N PRO A 81 14.41 -8.60 0.99
CA PRO A 81 15.84 -8.34 1.20
C PRO A 81 16.74 -9.57 1.30
N GLN A 82 16.16 -10.79 1.38
CA GLN A 82 16.91 -12.03 1.28
C GLN A 82 17.04 -12.55 -0.16
N ALA A 83 16.12 -12.08 -1.03
CA ALA A 83 16.04 -12.53 -2.42
C ALA A 83 16.56 -11.49 -3.42
N LEU A 84 16.69 -10.23 -3.03
CA LEU A 84 17.04 -9.09 -3.87
C LEU A 84 18.26 -8.36 -3.28
N HIS A 85 19.07 -7.75 -4.14
CA HIS A 85 20.07 -6.78 -3.73
C HIS A 85 19.45 -5.48 -3.24
N GLU A 86 20.21 -4.65 -2.53
CA GLU A 86 19.68 -3.42 -1.93
C GLU A 86 19.18 -2.43 -3.00
N ASP A 87 19.84 -2.35 -4.13
CA ASP A 87 19.47 -1.53 -5.31
C ASP A 87 18.22 -2.04 -6.04
N GLU A 88 17.83 -3.31 -5.84
CA GLU A 88 16.63 -3.90 -6.42
C GLU A 88 15.40 -3.80 -5.50
N LEU A 89 15.57 -3.39 -4.22
CA LEU A 89 14.48 -3.39 -3.24
C LEU A 89 13.33 -2.45 -3.62
N VAL A 90 13.63 -1.30 -4.19
CA VAL A 90 12.59 -0.35 -4.65
C VAL A 90 11.76 -0.99 -5.76
N GLY A 91 12.42 -1.60 -6.75
CA GLY A 91 11.77 -2.30 -7.85
C GLY A 91 10.95 -3.51 -7.37
N GLY A 92 11.52 -4.31 -6.46
CA GLY A 92 10.81 -5.44 -5.85
C GLY A 92 9.54 -5.03 -5.11
N ASN A 93 9.59 -3.96 -4.30
CA ASN A 93 8.40 -3.41 -3.64
C ASN A 93 7.41 -2.82 -4.65
N ALA A 94 7.89 -2.13 -5.69
CA ALA A 94 7.05 -1.61 -6.75
C ALA A 94 6.24 -2.71 -7.44
N LEU A 95 6.88 -3.84 -7.77
CA LEU A 95 6.22 -5.01 -8.36
C LEU A 95 5.21 -5.65 -7.41
N VAL A 96 5.52 -5.74 -6.12
CA VAL A 96 4.61 -6.27 -5.11
C VAL A 96 3.37 -5.39 -4.95
N GLU A 97 3.54 -4.07 -4.87
CA GLU A 97 2.42 -3.13 -4.77
C GLU A 97 1.58 -3.12 -6.05
N MET A 98 2.22 -2.99 -7.22
CA MET A 98 1.53 -3.07 -8.52
C MET A 98 0.73 -4.36 -8.63
N GLY A 99 1.34 -5.51 -8.35
CA GLY A 99 0.68 -6.80 -8.42
C GLY A 99 -0.48 -6.92 -7.44
N THR A 100 -0.36 -6.36 -6.24
CA THR A 100 -1.41 -6.34 -5.23
C THR A 100 -2.63 -5.54 -5.72
N PHE A 101 -2.45 -4.33 -6.22
CA PHE A 101 -3.56 -3.50 -6.71
C PHE A 101 -4.19 -4.04 -7.99
N LEU A 102 -3.39 -4.58 -8.92
CA LEU A 102 -3.93 -5.24 -10.12
C LEU A 102 -4.72 -6.51 -9.77
N ALA A 103 -4.28 -7.29 -8.77
CA ALA A 103 -5.01 -8.46 -8.29
C ALA A 103 -6.33 -8.08 -7.61
N ILE A 104 -6.34 -7.00 -6.81
CA ILE A 104 -7.57 -6.45 -6.20
C ILE A 104 -8.55 -6.04 -7.30
N LEU A 105 -8.09 -5.32 -8.31
CA LEU A 105 -8.89 -4.89 -9.44
C LEU A 105 -9.47 -6.09 -10.22
N ALA A 106 -8.61 -7.03 -10.62
CA ALA A 106 -9.03 -8.22 -11.36
C ALA A 106 -10.02 -9.06 -10.55
N GLY A 107 -9.80 -9.19 -9.24
CA GLY A 107 -10.72 -9.89 -8.32
C GLY A 107 -12.06 -9.18 -8.20
N THR A 108 -12.09 -7.87 -8.09
CA THR A 108 -13.33 -7.07 -7.98
C THR A 108 -14.14 -7.14 -9.26
N ILE A 109 -13.51 -6.94 -10.42
CA ILE A 109 -14.18 -7.04 -11.73
C ILE A 109 -14.68 -8.47 -11.97
N GLY A 110 -13.81 -9.47 -11.74
CA GLY A 110 -14.14 -10.87 -11.92
C GLY A 110 -15.31 -11.32 -11.03
N ALA A 111 -15.31 -10.91 -9.76
CA ALA A 111 -16.41 -11.19 -8.84
C ALA A 111 -17.74 -10.56 -9.32
N GLY A 112 -17.70 -9.29 -9.73
CA GLY A 112 -18.87 -8.58 -10.27
C GLY A 112 -19.46 -9.30 -11.51
N MET A 113 -18.60 -9.69 -12.44
CA MET A 113 -19.03 -10.43 -13.65
C MET A 113 -19.60 -11.81 -13.33
N MET A 114 -19.00 -12.54 -12.39
CA MET A 114 -19.47 -13.88 -12.01
C MET A 114 -20.80 -13.84 -11.24
N MET A 115 -21.03 -12.79 -10.45
CA MET A 115 -22.25 -12.68 -9.62
C MET A 115 -23.49 -12.27 -10.40
N SER A 116 -23.38 -11.85 -11.65
CA SER A 116 -24.52 -11.42 -12.49
C SER A 116 -25.38 -12.56 -13.07
N GLY A 117 -24.94 -13.83 -12.99
CA GLY A 117 -25.59 -15.00 -13.57
C GLY A 117 -26.27 -15.92 -12.56
N SER A 118 -27.23 -16.76 -13.03
CA SER A 118 -27.93 -17.74 -12.20
C SER A 118 -27.02 -18.85 -11.62
N ALA A 119 -25.87 -19.10 -12.24
CA ALA A 119 -24.87 -20.08 -11.81
C ALA A 119 -23.71 -19.47 -11.01
N TYR A 120 -23.87 -18.27 -10.45
CA TYR A 120 -22.80 -17.51 -9.79
C TYR A 120 -22.04 -18.31 -8.74
N ALA A 121 -22.75 -19.12 -7.93
CA ALA A 121 -22.13 -19.89 -6.85
C ALA A 121 -21.07 -20.88 -7.37
N ASN A 122 -21.34 -21.56 -8.49
CA ASN A 122 -20.41 -22.52 -9.10
C ASN A 122 -19.18 -21.80 -9.68
N TRP A 123 -19.39 -20.66 -10.37
CA TRP A 123 -18.29 -19.90 -10.96
C TRP A 123 -17.37 -19.30 -9.90
N VAL A 124 -17.97 -18.69 -8.87
CA VAL A 124 -17.20 -18.10 -7.75
C VAL A 124 -16.46 -19.19 -7.00
N ALA A 125 -17.12 -20.30 -6.64
CA ALA A 125 -16.50 -21.42 -5.95
C ALA A 125 -15.32 -22.01 -6.74
N GLY A 126 -15.46 -22.21 -8.03
CA GLY A 126 -14.39 -22.70 -8.90
C GLY A 126 -13.23 -21.70 -9.00
N ALA A 127 -13.54 -20.42 -9.20
CA ALA A 127 -12.55 -19.38 -9.38
C ALA A 127 -11.67 -19.18 -8.12
N ILE A 128 -12.25 -19.11 -6.91
CA ILE A 128 -11.47 -18.88 -5.67
C ILE A 128 -10.54 -20.05 -5.37
N VAL A 129 -10.96 -21.30 -5.61
CA VAL A 129 -10.08 -22.47 -5.44
C VAL A 129 -9.00 -22.51 -6.51
N LEU A 130 -9.34 -22.22 -7.78
CA LEU A 130 -8.37 -22.18 -8.87
C LEU A 130 -7.26 -21.15 -8.60
N VAL A 131 -7.62 -19.92 -8.20
CA VAL A 131 -6.66 -18.85 -7.89
C VAL A 131 -5.77 -19.26 -6.72
N ALA A 132 -6.31 -19.91 -5.67
CA ALA A 132 -5.53 -20.41 -4.56
C ALA A 132 -4.52 -21.49 -5.01
N CYS A 133 -4.93 -22.42 -5.88
CA CYS A 133 -4.05 -23.42 -6.46
C CYS A 133 -2.94 -22.81 -7.31
N VAL A 134 -3.26 -21.83 -8.16
CA VAL A 134 -2.26 -21.08 -8.94
C VAL A 134 -1.29 -20.33 -8.01
N GLY A 135 -1.78 -19.72 -6.94
CA GLY A 135 -0.96 -19.06 -5.92
C GLY A 135 0.01 -20.04 -5.23
N TYR A 136 -0.46 -21.24 -4.91
CA TYR A 136 0.42 -22.29 -4.37
C TYR A 136 1.47 -22.75 -5.39
N LEU A 137 1.11 -22.98 -6.63
CA LEU A 137 2.06 -23.34 -7.68
C LEU A 137 3.11 -22.26 -7.90
N ALA A 138 2.70 -21.00 -7.95
CA ALA A 138 3.61 -19.85 -8.04
C ALA A 138 4.57 -19.78 -6.84
N SER A 139 4.12 -20.12 -5.63
CA SER A 139 4.96 -20.12 -4.44
C SER A 139 6.12 -21.13 -4.50
N ARG A 140 6.02 -22.15 -5.34
CA ARG A 140 7.10 -23.15 -5.53
C ARG A 140 8.30 -22.58 -6.28
N GLY A 141 8.12 -21.48 -7.03
CA GLY A 141 9.20 -20.76 -7.70
C GLY A 141 9.99 -19.81 -6.79
N ILE A 142 9.57 -19.61 -5.55
CA ILE A 142 10.25 -18.73 -4.60
C ILE A 142 11.63 -19.34 -4.24
N PRO A 143 12.72 -18.53 -4.33
CA PRO A 143 14.06 -18.99 -3.97
C PRO A 143 14.14 -19.39 -2.49
N ARG A 144 15.09 -20.25 -2.16
CA ARG A 144 15.32 -20.67 -0.77
C ARG A 144 15.73 -19.48 0.08
N ALA A 145 15.09 -19.35 1.25
CA ALA A 145 15.37 -18.32 2.21
C ALA A 145 15.57 -18.94 3.59
N HIS A 146 16.60 -18.46 4.30
CA HIS A 146 16.93 -19.02 5.62
C HIS A 146 16.06 -18.39 6.72
N ALA A 147 16.00 -19.07 7.87
CA ALA A 147 15.40 -18.52 9.08
C ALA A 147 16.37 -17.55 9.73
N ALA A 148 15.89 -16.34 10.05
CA ALA A 148 16.72 -15.32 10.70
C ALA A 148 17.02 -15.66 12.17
N MET A 149 16.06 -16.30 12.86
CA MET A 149 16.16 -16.68 14.28
C MET A 149 15.55 -18.06 14.52
N PRO A 150 16.21 -19.18 14.14
CA PRO A 150 15.67 -20.54 14.35
C PRO A 150 15.35 -20.87 15.80
N GLU A 151 16.14 -20.33 16.74
CA GLU A 151 16.01 -20.54 18.18
C GLU A 151 14.91 -19.72 18.84
N LEU A 152 14.20 -18.86 18.09
CA LEU A 152 13.14 -18.02 18.63
C LEU A 152 12.05 -18.88 19.24
N GLN A 153 11.76 -18.66 20.54
CA GLN A 153 10.62 -19.26 21.19
C GLN A 153 9.36 -18.45 20.88
N VAL A 154 8.40 -19.07 20.20
CA VAL A 154 7.13 -18.42 19.85
C VAL A 154 6.30 -18.20 21.11
N ASP A 155 5.97 -16.94 21.36
CA ASP A 155 5.05 -16.58 22.42
C ASP A 155 3.62 -16.50 21.87
N TRP A 156 2.77 -17.39 22.39
CA TRP A 156 1.38 -17.52 21.96
C TRP A 156 0.43 -16.50 22.62
N ASN A 157 0.93 -15.66 23.53
CA ASN A 157 0.11 -14.60 24.12
C ASN A 157 -0.06 -13.46 23.11
N ILE A 158 -1.13 -13.53 22.32
CA ILE A 158 -1.42 -12.62 21.21
C ILE A 158 -1.39 -11.14 21.66
N PHE A 159 -2.00 -10.81 22.78
CA PHE A 159 -2.10 -9.41 23.24
C PHE A 159 -0.75 -8.87 23.69
N ARG A 160 -0.01 -9.67 24.48
CA ARG A 160 1.34 -9.28 24.93
C ARG A 160 2.28 -9.11 23.76
N GLN A 161 2.21 -10.01 22.77
CA GLN A 161 3.06 -9.97 21.60
C GLN A 161 2.69 -8.82 20.66
N SER A 162 1.42 -8.56 20.41
CA SER A 162 1.01 -7.41 19.61
C SER A 162 1.51 -6.09 20.22
N TRP A 163 1.41 -5.95 21.54
CA TRP A 163 1.94 -4.77 22.23
C TRP A 163 3.47 -4.68 22.17
N SER A 164 4.16 -5.81 22.44
CA SER A 164 5.63 -5.87 22.39
C SER A 164 6.16 -5.53 20.98
N ILE A 165 5.54 -6.06 19.93
CA ILE A 165 5.92 -5.84 18.53
C ILE A 165 5.62 -4.41 18.09
N LEU A 166 4.48 -3.85 18.49
CA LEU A 166 4.20 -2.43 18.28
C LEU A 166 5.25 -1.54 18.93
N ARG A 167 5.61 -1.85 20.17
CA ARG A 167 6.67 -1.11 20.87
C ARG A 167 8.02 -1.27 20.18
N LEU A 168 8.37 -2.47 19.73
CA LEU A 168 9.58 -2.74 18.95
C LEU A 168 9.62 -1.87 17.68
N GLY A 169 8.54 -1.83 16.90
CA GLY A 169 8.45 -1.04 15.68
C GLY A 169 8.55 0.47 15.93
N LEU A 170 7.86 0.98 16.96
CA LEU A 170 7.84 2.41 17.27
C LEU A 170 9.09 2.91 17.98
N GLN A 171 9.85 2.03 18.65
CA GLN A 171 11.07 2.35 19.39
C GLN A 171 12.34 1.86 18.66
N GLN A 172 12.29 1.69 17.34
CA GLN A 172 13.47 1.34 16.55
C GLN A 172 14.61 2.34 16.76
N GLN A 173 15.83 1.82 16.84
CA GLN A 173 17.04 2.64 17.03
C GLN A 173 17.23 3.63 15.87
N THR A 174 16.82 3.24 14.66
CA THR A 174 16.82 4.10 13.48
C THR A 174 15.47 4.84 13.38
N PRO A 175 15.43 6.16 13.72
CA PRO A 175 14.16 6.90 13.74
C PRO A 175 13.42 6.94 12.40
N SER A 176 14.12 6.79 11.28
CA SER A 176 13.49 6.73 9.96
C SER A 176 12.59 5.51 9.79
N VAL A 177 12.89 4.37 10.43
CA VAL A 177 12.04 3.16 10.38
C VAL A 177 10.71 3.40 11.08
N SER A 178 10.74 3.86 12.35
CA SER A 178 9.49 4.11 13.10
C SER A 178 8.61 5.17 12.43
N ARG A 179 9.21 6.18 11.82
CA ARG A 179 8.48 7.20 11.06
C ARG A 179 7.89 6.66 9.76
N SER A 180 8.62 5.78 9.08
CA SER A 180 8.12 5.11 7.88
C SER A 180 6.93 4.19 8.20
N LEU A 181 6.91 3.53 9.37
CA LEU A 181 5.75 2.77 9.84
C LEU A 181 4.51 3.67 9.99
N VAL A 182 4.67 4.84 10.64
CA VAL A 182 3.56 5.80 10.80
C VAL A 182 3.13 6.38 9.45
N GLY A 183 4.09 6.75 8.58
CA GLY A 183 3.80 7.24 7.24
C GLY A 183 3.04 6.22 6.39
N ASN A 184 3.47 4.96 6.43
CA ASN A 184 2.80 3.86 5.74
C ASN A 184 1.37 3.65 6.25
N SER A 185 1.18 3.69 7.57
CA SER A 185 -0.16 3.58 8.18
C SER A 185 -1.06 4.75 7.85
N TRP A 186 -0.50 5.96 7.71
CA TRP A 186 -1.22 7.13 7.22
C TRP A 186 -1.72 6.94 5.77
N PHE A 187 -0.89 6.34 4.90
CA PHE A 187 -1.33 6.00 3.54
C PHE A 187 -2.54 5.06 3.56
N TRP A 188 -2.53 4.05 4.43
CA TRP A 188 -3.66 3.14 4.58
C TRP A 188 -4.91 3.81 5.17
N PHE A 189 -4.73 4.83 6.03
CA PHE A 189 -5.85 5.67 6.49
C PHE A 189 -6.51 6.40 5.32
N LEU A 190 -5.73 7.08 4.48
CA LEU A 190 -6.23 7.77 3.29
C LEU A 190 -6.88 6.80 2.31
N GLY A 191 -6.17 5.73 1.97
CA GLY A 191 -6.65 4.71 1.04
C GLY A 191 -7.95 4.07 1.47
N ALA A 192 -8.12 3.78 2.76
CA ALA A 192 -9.35 3.23 3.30
C ALA A 192 -10.53 4.21 3.18
N ILE A 193 -10.32 5.50 3.38
CA ILE A 193 -11.37 6.52 3.16
C ILE A 193 -11.76 6.55 1.69
N TYR A 194 -10.80 6.70 0.77
CA TYR A 194 -11.11 6.74 -0.66
C TYR A 194 -11.83 5.47 -1.11
N LEU A 195 -11.30 4.29 -0.83
CA LEU A 195 -11.86 3.02 -1.29
C LEU A 195 -13.26 2.74 -0.72
N THR A 196 -13.53 3.12 0.53
CA THR A 196 -14.85 2.90 1.13
C THR A 196 -15.90 3.90 0.65
N GLN A 197 -15.49 5.09 0.22
CA GLN A 197 -16.43 6.12 -0.26
C GLN A 197 -16.64 6.10 -1.79
N ILE A 198 -15.77 5.45 -2.57
CA ILE A 198 -15.90 5.37 -4.04
C ILE A 198 -17.29 4.90 -4.49
N PRO A 199 -17.92 3.84 -3.91
CA PRO A 199 -19.24 3.42 -4.36
C PRO A 199 -20.33 4.48 -4.13
N ALA A 200 -20.32 5.15 -3.00
CA ALA A 200 -21.26 6.23 -2.70
C ALA A 200 -20.96 7.48 -3.55
N TYR A 201 -19.69 7.80 -3.74
CA TYR A 201 -19.25 8.91 -4.59
C TYR A 201 -19.68 8.72 -6.05
N ALA A 202 -19.49 7.53 -6.61
CA ALA A 202 -19.93 7.22 -7.97
C ALA A 202 -21.45 7.38 -8.13
N LYS A 203 -22.22 6.92 -7.14
CA LYS A 203 -23.69 6.96 -7.17
C LYS A 203 -24.26 8.35 -6.92
N GLU A 204 -23.76 9.06 -5.92
CA GLU A 204 -24.35 10.30 -5.44
C GLU A 204 -23.83 11.57 -6.16
N TRP A 205 -22.58 11.49 -6.70
CA TRP A 205 -21.91 12.66 -7.32
C TRP A 205 -21.74 12.52 -8.82
N LEU A 206 -21.49 11.32 -9.34
CA LEU A 206 -21.40 11.06 -10.78
C LEU A 206 -22.72 10.47 -11.34
N TYR A 207 -23.70 10.24 -10.48
CA TYR A 207 -24.97 9.59 -10.81
C TYR A 207 -24.79 8.30 -11.59
N GLY A 208 -23.70 7.55 -11.24
CA GLY A 208 -23.24 6.37 -11.94
C GLY A 208 -23.80 5.07 -11.35
N ASP A 209 -23.82 4.06 -12.18
CA ASP A 209 -24.11 2.67 -11.80
C ASP A 209 -22.84 1.95 -11.27
N GLU A 210 -22.92 0.64 -11.07
CA GLU A 210 -21.81 -0.19 -10.59
C GLU A 210 -20.62 -0.24 -11.59
N SER A 211 -20.86 0.00 -12.87
CA SER A 211 -19.80 0.04 -13.88
C SER A 211 -18.91 1.29 -13.72
N VAL A 212 -19.47 2.39 -13.21
CA VAL A 212 -18.73 3.62 -12.89
C VAL A 212 -17.83 3.40 -11.65
N VAL A 213 -18.32 2.65 -10.66
CA VAL A 213 -17.46 2.25 -9.52
C VAL A 213 -16.25 1.46 -10.01
N THR A 214 -16.49 0.50 -10.92
CA THR A 214 -15.43 -0.30 -11.53
C THR A 214 -14.44 0.56 -12.33
N LEU A 215 -14.93 1.53 -13.10
CA LEU A 215 -14.09 2.49 -13.85
C LEU A 215 -13.18 3.26 -12.90
N ILE A 216 -13.72 3.82 -11.83
CA ILE A 216 -12.95 4.59 -10.83
C ILE A 216 -11.86 3.72 -10.17
N LEU A 217 -12.21 2.51 -9.73
CA LEU A 217 -11.25 1.58 -9.14
C LEU A 217 -10.17 1.15 -10.14
N THR A 218 -10.54 1.01 -11.42
CA THR A 218 -9.58 0.71 -12.50
C THR A 218 -8.58 1.84 -12.66
N VAL A 219 -9.07 3.06 -12.81
CA VAL A 219 -8.21 4.25 -12.98
C VAL A 219 -7.28 4.44 -11.78
N PHE A 220 -7.79 4.28 -10.57
CA PHE A 220 -6.99 4.34 -9.34
C PHE A 220 -5.90 3.25 -9.32
N SER A 221 -6.25 2.00 -9.65
CA SER A 221 -5.30 0.87 -9.63
C SER A 221 -4.22 1.01 -10.70
N VAL A 222 -4.59 1.49 -11.90
CA VAL A 222 -3.63 1.81 -12.97
C VAL A 222 -2.71 2.96 -12.53
N GLY A 223 -3.26 3.96 -11.82
CA GLY A 223 -2.48 5.04 -11.22
C GLY A 223 -1.41 4.51 -10.28
N ILE A 224 -1.80 3.70 -9.27
CA ILE A 224 -0.83 3.11 -8.31
C ILE A 224 0.20 2.22 -9.02
N ALA A 225 -0.22 1.39 -9.96
CA ALA A 225 0.70 0.54 -10.71
C ALA A 225 1.75 1.37 -11.47
N SER A 226 1.29 2.42 -12.17
CA SER A 226 2.16 3.34 -12.89
C SER A 226 3.11 4.09 -11.96
N GLY A 227 2.61 4.62 -10.84
CA GLY A 227 3.39 5.32 -9.83
C GLY A 227 4.45 4.44 -9.19
N SER A 228 4.09 3.20 -8.86
CA SER A 228 5.03 2.22 -8.29
C SER A 228 6.18 1.91 -9.26
N MET A 229 5.88 1.66 -10.54
CA MET A 229 6.91 1.40 -11.56
C MET A 229 7.78 2.62 -11.84
N LEU A 230 7.18 3.81 -11.91
CA LEU A 230 7.93 5.04 -12.11
C LEU A 230 8.82 5.38 -10.91
N CYS A 231 8.42 4.98 -9.70
CA CYS A 231 9.22 5.15 -8.49
C CYS A 231 10.60 4.51 -8.63
N GLU A 232 10.69 3.27 -9.11
CA GLU A 232 11.95 2.59 -9.36
C GLU A 232 12.85 3.36 -10.34
N ARG A 233 12.28 3.80 -11.47
CA ARG A 233 13.03 4.54 -12.49
C ARG A 233 13.55 5.88 -11.98
N LEU A 234 12.74 6.60 -11.20
CA LEU A 234 13.08 7.93 -10.69
C LEU A 234 14.04 7.87 -9.51
N SER A 235 14.01 6.80 -8.71
CA SER A 235 14.96 6.59 -7.61
C SER A 235 16.33 6.08 -8.06
N GLY A 236 16.45 5.65 -9.34
CA GLY A 236 17.67 5.04 -9.85
C GLY A 236 18.09 3.75 -9.12
N GLY A 237 17.12 3.00 -8.57
CA GLY A 237 17.36 1.78 -7.78
C GLY A 237 17.80 2.03 -6.34
N LYS A 238 18.08 3.29 -5.95
CA LYS A 238 18.49 3.61 -4.57
C LYS A 238 17.28 3.66 -3.64
N VAL A 239 17.44 3.13 -2.43
CA VAL A 239 16.42 3.25 -1.36
C VAL A 239 16.43 4.68 -0.82
N GLU A 240 16.06 5.61 -1.68
CA GLU A 240 16.01 7.02 -1.34
C GLU A 240 14.58 7.47 -1.08
N ILE A 241 14.36 8.07 0.09
CA ILE A 241 13.04 8.55 0.51
C ILE A 241 12.70 9.91 -0.13
N GLY A 242 13.54 10.43 -1.01
CA GLY A 242 13.29 11.71 -1.69
C GLY A 242 11.98 11.79 -2.46
N LEU A 243 11.43 10.65 -2.91
CA LEU A 243 10.14 10.61 -3.60
C LEU A 243 8.92 10.65 -2.65
N VAL A 244 9.09 10.36 -1.34
CA VAL A 244 7.96 10.39 -0.38
C VAL A 244 7.34 11.79 -0.25
N PRO A 245 8.13 12.90 -0.10
CA PRO A 245 7.58 14.26 -0.14
C PRO A 245 6.81 14.56 -1.43
N PHE A 246 7.34 14.13 -2.56
CA PHE A 246 6.70 14.30 -3.87
C PHE A 246 5.39 13.52 -3.95
N GLY A 247 5.40 12.25 -3.52
CA GLY A 247 4.19 11.43 -3.39
C GLY A 247 3.14 12.09 -2.51
N SER A 248 3.55 12.59 -1.34
CA SER A 248 2.66 13.28 -0.41
C SER A 248 2.06 14.57 -0.98
N LEU A 249 2.87 15.39 -1.63
CA LEU A 249 2.39 16.61 -2.26
C LEU A 249 1.34 16.28 -3.32
N GLY A 250 1.59 15.29 -4.17
CA GLY A 250 0.65 14.86 -5.19
C GLY A 250 -0.65 14.33 -4.62
N LEU A 251 -0.61 13.51 -3.56
CA LEU A 251 -1.81 13.05 -2.85
C LEU A 251 -2.66 14.22 -2.34
N THR A 252 -2.02 15.27 -1.82
CA THR A 252 -2.72 16.47 -1.38
C THR A 252 -3.33 17.23 -2.55
N VAL A 253 -2.53 17.52 -3.59
CA VAL A 253 -2.96 18.32 -4.74
C VAL A 253 -4.14 17.65 -5.45
N PHE A 254 -3.99 16.38 -5.82
CA PHE A 254 -5.04 15.65 -6.53
C PHE A 254 -6.26 15.37 -5.66
N GLY A 255 -6.10 15.21 -4.35
CA GLY A 255 -7.25 15.11 -3.44
C GLY A 255 -8.04 16.43 -3.31
N VAL A 256 -7.36 17.58 -3.31
CA VAL A 256 -8.01 18.91 -3.36
C VAL A 256 -8.67 19.14 -4.71
N LEU A 257 -8.00 18.79 -5.81
CA LEU A 257 -8.55 18.90 -7.17
C LEU A 257 -9.77 18.00 -7.35
N LEU A 258 -9.77 16.79 -6.81
CA LEU A 258 -10.92 15.89 -6.83
C LEU A 258 -12.13 16.52 -6.16
N TRP A 259 -11.96 17.18 -5.01
CA TRP A 259 -13.03 17.97 -4.39
C TRP A 259 -13.52 19.08 -5.32
N TRP A 260 -12.60 19.82 -5.94
CA TRP A 260 -12.91 20.94 -6.82
C TRP A 260 -13.69 20.48 -8.06
N HIS A 261 -13.27 19.39 -8.70
CA HIS A 261 -13.88 18.90 -9.93
C HIS A 261 -15.12 18.03 -9.68
N SER A 262 -15.45 17.69 -8.43
CA SER A 262 -16.62 16.87 -8.10
C SER A 262 -17.97 17.57 -8.30
N GLY A 263 -18.01 18.88 -8.58
CA GLY A 263 -19.25 19.63 -8.83
C GLY A 263 -19.66 19.61 -10.30
N GLY A 264 -20.95 19.87 -10.58
CA GLY A 264 -21.44 20.16 -11.94
C GLY A 264 -21.97 18.98 -12.73
N PHE A 265 -22.01 17.77 -12.17
CA PHE A 265 -22.69 16.64 -12.81
C PHE A 265 -24.21 16.76 -12.66
N ALA A 266 -24.95 16.48 -13.76
CA ALA A 266 -26.41 16.51 -13.77
C ALA A 266 -26.96 15.09 -13.54
N ALA A 267 -28.01 15.02 -12.71
CA ALA A 267 -28.76 13.77 -12.54
C ALA A 267 -29.52 13.47 -13.85
N GLY A 268 -29.30 12.25 -14.39
CA GLY A 268 -30.07 11.72 -15.49
C GLY A 268 -31.36 11.04 -15.03
N LEU A 269 -32.22 10.67 -15.98
CA LEU A 269 -33.42 9.86 -15.70
C LEU A 269 -33.06 8.44 -15.22
N GLU A 270 -31.93 7.93 -15.70
CA GLU A 270 -31.33 6.66 -15.28
C GLU A 270 -29.88 6.86 -14.85
N PRO A 271 -29.32 5.96 -14.00
CA PRO A 271 -27.92 6.01 -13.64
C PRO A 271 -27.02 5.92 -14.86
N HIS A 272 -25.98 6.76 -14.91
CA HIS A 272 -25.00 6.76 -15.99
C HIS A 272 -24.16 5.48 -15.94
N ASN A 273 -23.98 4.81 -17.07
CA ASN A 273 -22.97 3.77 -17.20
C ASN A 273 -21.59 4.39 -17.45
N TRP A 274 -20.55 3.56 -17.42
CA TRP A 274 -19.16 4.02 -17.60
C TRP A 274 -18.91 4.74 -18.93
N LEU A 275 -19.62 4.36 -20.02
CA LEU A 275 -19.50 5.03 -21.34
C LEU A 275 -20.13 6.42 -21.30
N ALA A 276 -21.29 6.56 -20.66
CA ALA A 276 -21.94 7.85 -20.49
C ALA A 276 -21.06 8.81 -19.67
N VAL A 277 -20.41 8.32 -18.59
CA VAL A 277 -19.46 9.12 -17.80
C VAL A 277 -18.26 9.53 -18.64
N LEU A 278 -17.70 8.64 -19.48
CA LEU A 278 -16.59 9.00 -20.35
C LEU A 278 -16.96 9.98 -21.47
N ALA A 279 -18.24 10.08 -21.83
CA ALA A 279 -18.75 11.07 -22.79
C ALA A 279 -18.83 12.49 -22.19
N GLU A 280 -18.85 12.62 -20.85
CA GLU A 280 -18.88 13.89 -20.15
C GLU A 280 -17.48 14.49 -20.01
N PRO A 281 -17.20 15.68 -20.60
CA PRO A 281 -15.85 16.27 -20.56
C PRO A 281 -15.35 16.51 -19.13
N GLN A 282 -16.25 16.82 -18.19
CA GLN A 282 -15.93 17.06 -16.79
C GLN A 282 -15.44 15.80 -16.07
N ALA A 283 -15.93 14.62 -16.45
CA ALA A 283 -15.53 13.36 -15.83
C ALA A 283 -14.05 13.06 -16.03
N TRP A 284 -13.44 13.55 -17.13
CA TRP A 284 -12.01 13.37 -17.37
C TRP A 284 -11.13 14.05 -16.31
N TRP A 285 -11.55 15.19 -15.78
CA TRP A 285 -10.84 15.85 -14.68
C TRP A 285 -10.90 15.01 -13.41
N VAL A 286 -12.08 14.49 -13.07
CA VAL A 286 -12.27 13.60 -11.91
C VAL A 286 -11.42 12.32 -12.08
N LEU A 287 -11.43 11.71 -13.26
CA LEU A 287 -10.65 10.51 -13.53
C LEU A 287 -9.13 10.81 -13.49
N ALA A 288 -8.71 11.97 -13.99
CA ALA A 288 -7.31 12.42 -13.91
C ALA A 288 -6.88 12.63 -12.45
N ASP A 289 -7.75 13.18 -11.60
CA ASP A 289 -7.47 13.37 -10.18
C ASP A 289 -7.36 12.03 -9.45
N ILE A 290 -8.26 11.08 -9.74
CA ILE A 290 -8.22 9.73 -9.19
C ILE A 290 -6.97 8.98 -9.64
N PHE A 291 -6.60 9.09 -10.92
CA PHE A 291 -5.35 8.56 -11.44
C PHE A 291 -4.15 9.18 -10.72
N GLY A 292 -4.15 10.50 -10.53
CA GLY A 292 -3.11 11.24 -9.80
C GLY A 292 -2.98 10.78 -8.36
N ILE A 293 -4.08 10.61 -7.63
CA ILE A 293 -4.07 10.05 -6.27
C ILE A 293 -3.40 8.67 -6.25
N GLY A 294 -3.75 7.80 -7.19
CA GLY A 294 -3.11 6.49 -7.34
C GLY A 294 -1.61 6.60 -7.64
N LEU A 295 -1.24 7.39 -8.67
CA LEU A 295 0.14 7.58 -9.11
C LEU A 295 1.04 8.05 -7.96
N PHE A 296 0.63 9.11 -7.27
CA PHE A 296 1.39 9.67 -6.17
C PHE A 296 1.33 8.80 -4.90
N GLY A 297 0.28 7.99 -4.78
CA GLY A 297 0.22 6.91 -3.79
C GLY A 297 1.35 5.89 -3.97
N GLY A 298 1.66 5.49 -5.22
CA GLY A 298 2.80 4.64 -5.54
C GLY A 298 4.14 5.26 -5.14
N PHE A 299 4.37 6.53 -5.47
CA PHE A 299 5.57 7.28 -5.05
C PHE A 299 5.70 7.42 -3.53
N TYR A 300 4.59 7.40 -2.81
CA TYR A 300 4.59 7.51 -1.36
C TYR A 300 4.89 6.19 -0.66
N ILE A 301 4.20 5.10 -1.05
CA ILE A 301 4.22 3.83 -0.31
C ILE A 301 5.46 2.97 -0.59
N VAL A 302 5.91 2.92 -1.84
CA VAL A 302 7.02 2.03 -2.27
C VAL A 302 8.34 2.35 -1.55
N PRO A 303 8.81 3.61 -1.48
CA PRO A 303 10.06 3.92 -0.79
C PRO A 303 9.96 3.68 0.72
N LEU A 304 8.79 3.85 1.34
CA LEU A 304 8.59 3.60 2.77
C LEU A 304 8.76 2.12 3.10
N TYR A 305 8.21 1.20 2.29
CA TYR A 305 8.44 -0.23 2.48
C TYR A 305 9.90 -0.61 2.25
N ALA A 306 10.52 -0.11 1.18
CA ALA A 306 11.91 -0.37 0.88
C ALA A 306 12.84 0.09 2.03
N LEU A 307 12.57 1.26 2.62
CA LEU A 307 13.32 1.77 3.76
C LEU A 307 13.15 0.91 5.01
N ILE A 308 11.91 0.53 5.35
CA ILE A 308 11.66 -0.36 6.49
C ILE A 308 12.47 -1.64 6.35
N GLN A 309 12.50 -2.21 5.14
CA GLN A 309 13.22 -3.45 4.85
C GLN A 309 14.75 -3.28 4.89
N ALA A 310 15.28 -2.22 4.30
CA ALA A 310 16.73 -1.97 4.24
C ALA A 310 17.32 -1.59 5.60
N ARG A 311 16.59 -0.79 6.39
CA ARG A 311 17.12 -0.22 7.65
C ARG A 311 16.78 -1.03 8.90
N THR A 312 16.01 -2.14 8.77
CA THR A 312 15.69 -3.02 9.90
C THR A 312 16.62 -4.24 9.89
N ALA A 313 17.18 -4.55 11.05
CA ALA A 313 18.01 -5.73 11.22
C ALA A 313 17.26 -7.01 10.83
N GLU A 314 17.97 -7.96 10.24
CA GLU A 314 17.37 -9.17 9.68
C GLU A 314 16.58 -9.99 10.71
N ASN A 315 17.09 -10.06 11.94
CA ASN A 315 16.49 -10.78 13.07
C ASN A 315 15.28 -10.07 13.71
N GLU A 316 14.90 -8.88 13.24
CA GLU A 316 13.73 -8.11 13.72
C GLU A 316 12.77 -7.72 12.58
N ARG A 317 13.21 -7.91 11.33
CA ARG A 317 12.51 -7.39 10.14
C ARG A 317 11.08 -7.89 10.01
N ALA A 318 10.85 -9.17 10.19
CA ALA A 318 9.50 -9.71 10.09
C ALA A 318 8.58 -9.20 11.22
N ARG A 319 9.12 -9.02 12.44
CA ARG A 319 8.36 -8.43 13.56
C ARG A 319 8.09 -6.94 13.35
N VAL A 320 9.02 -6.18 12.81
CA VAL A 320 8.81 -4.76 12.47
C VAL A 320 7.76 -4.61 11.37
N ILE A 321 7.77 -5.48 10.36
CA ILE A 321 6.71 -5.49 9.33
C ILE A 321 5.36 -5.95 9.92
N ALA A 322 5.37 -6.84 10.91
CA ALA A 322 4.15 -7.17 11.65
C ALA A 322 3.60 -5.98 12.45
N ALA A 323 4.48 -5.15 13.06
CA ALA A 323 4.08 -3.89 13.67
C ALA A 323 3.42 -2.95 12.65
N ASN A 324 4.00 -2.86 11.43
CA ASN A 324 3.42 -2.10 10.33
C ASN A 324 2.00 -2.57 9.99
N ASN A 325 1.77 -3.88 9.88
CA ASN A 325 0.44 -4.43 9.61
C ASN A 325 -0.58 -4.10 10.71
N ILE A 326 -0.18 -4.18 11.98
CA ILE A 326 -1.04 -3.83 13.11
C ILE A 326 -1.38 -2.34 13.07
N LEU A 327 -0.39 -1.47 12.84
CA LEU A 327 -0.61 -0.03 12.70
C LEU A 327 -1.50 0.31 11.51
N ASN A 328 -1.28 -0.32 10.36
CA ASN A 328 -2.12 -0.13 9.17
C ASN A 328 -3.58 -0.47 9.48
N ALA A 329 -3.83 -1.62 10.12
CA ALA A 329 -5.17 -2.03 10.53
C ALA A 329 -5.79 -1.03 11.53
N LEU A 330 -5.01 -0.53 12.49
CA LEU A 330 -5.46 0.50 13.43
C LEU A 330 -5.88 1.79 12.70
N PHE A 331 -5.06 2.27 11.78
CA PHE A 331 -5.34 3.47 11.00
C PHE A 331 -6.55 3.28 10.08
N MET A 332 -6.77 2.08 9.52
CA MET A 332 -8.00 1.75 8.76
C MET A 332 -9.24 1.78 9.66
N VAL A 333 -9.16 1.33 10.93
CA VAL A 333 -10.28 1.46 11.88
C VAL A 333 -10.52 2.93 12.25
N ILE A 334 -9.45 3.68 12.50
CA ILE A 334 -9.54 5.13 12.77
C ILE A 334 -10.16 5.86 11.56
N SER A 335 -9.82 5.48 10.33
CA SER A 335 -10.39 6.07 9.11
C SER A 335 -11.90 5.84 9.01
N ALA A 336 -12.38 4.66 9.39
CA ALA A 336 -13.82 4.37 9.44
C ALA A 336 -14.53 5.22 10.48
N ILE A 337 -13.95 5.40 11.67
CA ILE A 337 -14.48 6.29 12.71
C ILE A 337 -14.48 7.74 12.22
N ALA A 338 -13.38 8.21 11.63
CA ALA A 338 -13.27 9.55 11.07
C ALA A 338 -14.33 9.79 9.98
N SER A 339 -14.55 8.82 9.08
CA SER A 339 -15.61 8.92 8.07
C SER A 339 -17.00 9.09 8.69
N ILE A 340 -17.31 8.34 9.74
CA ILE A 340 -18.59 8.48 10.47
C ILE A 340 -18.70 9.88 11.11
N LEU A 341 -17.62 10.36 11.75
CA LEU A 341 -17.62 11.67 12.39
C LEU A 341 -17.81 12.80 11.37
N PHE A 342 -17.10 12.76 10.25
CA PHE A 342 -17.19 13.77 9.22
C PHE A 342 -18.53 13.74 8.46
N LEU A 343 -18.97 12.55 8.01
CA LEU A 343 -20.20 12.45 7.20
C LEU A 343 -21.47 12.53 8.06
N SER A 344 -21.51 11.87 9.22
CA SER A 344 -22.74 11.78 10.00
C SER A 344 -22.89 12.90 11.04
N LEU A 345 -21.82 13.29 11.76
CA LEU A 345 -21.87 14.33 12.77
C LEU A 345 -21.61 15.73 12.17
N ALA A 346 -20.52 15.91 11.43
CA ALA A 346 -20.17 17.18 10.82
C ALA A 346 -20.98 17.48 9.54
N LYS A 347 -21.76 16.49 9.04
CA LYS A 347 -22.59 16.61 7.84
C LYS A 347 -21.84 17.03 6.58
N LEU A 348 -20.55 16.69 6.50
CA LEU A 348 -19.77 16.93 5.30
C LEU A 348 -20.26 16.05 4.16
N SER A 349 -20.20 16.56 2.93
CA SER A 349 -20.37 15.75 1.74
C SER A 349 -19.13 14.87 1.47
N ILE A 350 -19.26 13.85 0.62
CA ILE A 350 -18.15 12.98 0.26
C ILE A 350 -16.95 13.75 -0.34
N PRO A 351 -17.12 14.69 -1.30
CA PRO A 351 -16.03 15.53 -1.75
C PRO A 351 -15.42 16.41 -0.65
N GLN A 352 -16.22 16.94 0.26
CA GLN A 352 -15.70 17.70 1.42
C GLN A 352 -14.90 16.81 2.37
N LEU A 353 -15.26 15.53 2.51
CA LEU A 353 -14.46 14.56 3.24
C LEU A 353 -13.10 14.35 2.54
N PHE A 354 -13.08 14.23 1.21
CA PHE A 354 -11.84 14.12 0.44
C PHE A 354 -10.95 15.36 0.63
N LEU A 355 -11.54 16.56 0.60
CA LEU A 355 -10.81 17.79 0.91
C LEU A 355 -10.23 17.76 2.33
N ALA A 356 -11.05 17.42 3.33
CA ALA A 356 -10.62 17.40 4.73
C ALA A 356 -9.42 16.48 4.95
N VAL A 357 -9.45 15.25 4.40
CA VAL A 357 -8.33 14.31 4.55
C VAL A 357 -7.11 14.72 3.75
N SER A 358 -7.29 15.38 2.61
CA SER A 358 -6.18 15.96 1.83
C SER A 358 -5.49 17.10 2.58
N LEU A 359 -6.23 17.95 3.29
CA LEU A 359 -5.67 18.98 4.16
C LEU A 359 -5.00 18.37 5.40
N MET A 360 -5.57 17.33 6.00
CA MET A 360 -4.93 16.58 7.08
C MET A 360 -3.60 15.94 6.62
N ASN A 361 -3.52 15.52 5.35
CA ASN A 361 -2.27 15.00 4.78
C ASN A 361 -1.13 16.03 4.85
N ILE A 362 -1.40 17.33 4.61
CA ILE A 362 -0.41 18.41 4.76
C ILE A 362 0.15 18.44 6.19
N ALA A 363 -0.73 18.39 7.19
CA ALA A 363 -0.32 18.47 8.59
C ALA A 363 0.53 17.26 9.01
N VAL A 364 0.09 16.05 8.66
CA VAL A 364 0.82 14.81 8.98
C VAL A 364 2.18 14.77 8.30
N ASN A 365 2.24 15.12 7.03
CA ASN A 365 3.51 15.10 6.30
C ASN A 365 4.45 16.23 6.74
N SER A 366 3.93 17.41 7.06
CA SER A 366 4.75 18.47 7.67
C SER A 366 5.40 18.02 8.99
N TYR A 367 4.70 17.20 9.78
CA TYR A 367 5.27 16.59 10.97
C TYR A 367 6.34 15.55 10.60
N ILE A 368 6.06 14.64 9.68
CA ILE A 368 7.01 13.60 9.23
C ILE A 368 8.28 14.25 8.65
N PHE A 369 8.14 15.27 7.80
CA PHE A 369 9.27 15.96 7.16
C PHE A 369 10.11 16.81 8.09
N LYS A 370 9.50 17.47 9.08
CA LYS A 370 10.26 18.19 10.12
C LYS A 370 11.15 17.26 10.95
N LEU A 371 10.73 16.01 11.11
CA LEU A 371 11.51 15.03 11.85
C LEU A 371 12.67 14.42 11.02
N VAL A 372 12.63 14.57 9.68
CA VAL A 372 13.68 14.08 8.78
C VAL A 372 13.99 15.12 7.69
N PRO A 373 14.62 16.25 8.08
CA PRO A 373 14.91 17.35 7.15
C PRO A 373 15.79 16.94 5.97
N GLU A 374 16.59 15.89 6.12
CA GLU A 374 17.44 15.32 5.07
C GLU A 374 16.63 14.94 3.82
N PHE A 375 15.41 14.41 3.97
CA PHE A 375 14.56 14.04 2.83
C PHE A 375 14.06 15.27 2.08
N SER A 376 13.65 16.30 2.80
CA SER A 376 13.18 17.54 2.19
C SER A 376 14.31 18.24 1.43
N MET A 377 15.52 18.21 1.99
CA MET A 377 16.71 18.77 1.33
C MET A 377 17.09 17.97 0.09
N ARG A 378 17.15 16.63 0.17
CA ARG A 378 17.44 15.77 -0.99
C ARG A 378 16.41 15.93 -2.09
N PHE A 379 15.12 15.99 -1.75
CA PHE A 379 14.07 16.24 -2.72
C PHE A 379 14.20 17.61 -3.40
N LEU A 380 14.48 18.66 -2.63
CA LEU A 380 14.68 20.00 -3.17
C LEU A 380 15.91 20.05 -4.11
N ILE A 381 17.00 19.41 -3.70
CA ILE A 381 18.20 19.28 -4.51
C ILE A 381 17.91 18.50 -5.80
N TRP A 382 17.22 17.37 -5.69
CA TRP A 382 16.80 16.57 -6.84
C TRP A 382 15.94 17.38 -7.81
N LEU A 383 14.94 18.12 -7.28
CA LEU A 383 14.08 18.98 -8.10
C LEU A 383 14.90 20.05 -8.84
N LEU A 384 15.82 20.74 -8.16
CA LEU A 384 16.69 21.75 -8.74
C LEU A 384 17.63 21.16 -9.79
N THR A 385 18.25 20.02 -9.50
CA THR A 385 19.20 19.38 -10.41
C THR A 385 18.53 18.83 -11.68
N HIS A 386 17.27 18.39 -11.60
CA HIS A 386 16.56 17.81 -12.74
C HIS A 386 15.69 18.83 -13.50
N SER A 387 15.31 19.95 -12.88
CA SER A 387 14.51 20.99 -13.55
C SER A 387 15.34 22.12 -14.13
N MET A 388 16.41 22.54 -13.45
CA MET A 388 17.20 23.70 -13.81
C MET A 388 18.57 23.35 -14.41
N TYR A 389 19.10 22.18 -14.11
CA TYR A 389 20.44 21.74 -14.54
C TYR A 389 20.40 20.39 -15.22
N ARG A 390 21.30 20.17 -16.14
CA ARG A 390 21.61 18.87 -16.74
C ARG A 390 22.88 18.35 -16.09
N VAL A 391 22.76 17.52 -15.06
CA VAL A 391 23.89 16.96 -14.32
C VAL A 391 24.29 15.63 -14.94
N GLU A 392 25.51 15.54 -15.48
CA GLU A 392 26.11 14.27 -15.89
C GLU A 392 27.07 13.79 -14.81
N GLN A 393 26.83 12.60 -14.30
CA GLN A 393 27.70 11.95 -13.32
C GLN A 393 28.68 11.04 -14.07
N ARG A 394 29.98 11.21 -13.80
CA ARG A 394 31.03 10.37 -14.37
C ARG A 394 31.95 9.86 -13.27
N ASN A 395 32.26 8.57 -13.31
CA ASN A 395 33.20 7.90 -12.38
C ASN A 395 32.79 7.96 -10.89
N LEU A 396 31.49 7.85 -10.58
CA LEU A 396 31.01 7.81 -9.17
C LEU A 396 31.63 6.69 -8.35
N GLN A 397 32.05 5.58 -8.98
CA GLN A 397 32.69 4.46 -8.34
C GLN A 397 34.07 4.80 -7.67
N VAL A 398 34.60 6.00 -7.90
CA VAL A 398 35.83 6.47 -7.22
C VAL A 398 35.53 6.99 -5.82
N ILE A 399 34.28 7.34 -5.53
CA ILE A 399 33.86 7.77 -4.21
C ILE A 399 33.63 6.52 -3.35
N PRO A 400 34.31 6.42 -2.18
CA PRO A 400 34.11 5.25 -1.33
C PRO A 400 32.68 5.20 -0.79
N ASP A 401 32.05 4.02 -0.85
CA ASP A 401 30.70 3.79 -0.32
C ASP A 401 30.66 3.84 1.21
N GLU A 402 31.78 3.59 1.87
CA GLU A 402 31.93 3.63 3.34
C GLU A 402 33.14 4.46 3.77
N GLY A 403 32.99 5.17 4.87
CA GLY A 403 34.06 5.95 5.49
C GLY A 403 34.00 7.45 5.21
N ALA A 404 34.89 8.21 5.85
CA ALA A 404 34.97 9.66 5.66
C ALA A 404 35.76 10.01 4.39
N ALA A 405 35.15 10.80 3.50
CA ALA A 405 35.76 11.32 2.29
C ALA A 405 35.73 12.86 2.28
N VAL A 406 36.77 13.49 1.78
CA VAL A 406 36.80 14.93 1.52
C VAL A 406 36.72 15.15 0.02
N LEU A 407 35.61 15.75 -0.41
CA LEU A 407 35.40 16.10 -1.81
C LEU A 407 35.94 17.51 -2.08
N VAL A 408 36.83 17.61 -3.03
CA VAL A 408 37.41 18.88 -3.47
C VAL A 408 36.94 19.16 -4.88
N CYS A 409 36.26 20.28 -5.10
CA CYS A 409 35.76 20.69 -6.38
C CYS A 409 36.12 22.13 -6.73
N ASN A 410 36.10 22.51 -7.98
CA ASN A 410 36.15 23.88 -8.43
C ASN A 410 34.89 24.61 -7.95
N HIS A 411 35.07 25.77 -7.33
CA HIS A 411 33.93 26.60 -6.91
C HIS A 411 33.63 27.63 -8.01
N VAL A 412 32.49 27.43 -8.70
CA VAL A 412 32.03 28.29 -9.79
C VAL A 412 30.74 29.03 -9.40
N SER A 413 29.91 28.40 -8.55
CA SER A 413 28.61 28.93 -8.15
C SER A 413 28.22 28.50 -6.74
N PHE A 414 27.41 29.31 -6.06
CA PHE A 414 26.82 28.94 -4.76
C PHE A 414 25.96 27.66 -4.81
N VAL A 415 25.58 27.21 -6.02
CA VAL A 415 24.79 25.98 -6.24
C VAL A 415 25.67 24.72 -6.25
N ASP A 416 27.01 24.87 -6.35
CA ASP A 416 27.93 23.71 -6.48
C ASP A 416 27.78 22.72 -5.32
N ALA A 417 27.65 23.22 -4.08
CA ALA A 417 27.46 22.39 -2.91
C ALA A 417 26.15 21.60 -2.97
N LEU A 418 25.09 22.19 -3.52
CA LEU A 418 23.80 21.53 -3.73
C LEU A 418 23.87 20.48 -4.84
N LEU A 419 24.57 20.80 -5.95
CA LEU A 419 24.75 19.86 -7.06
C LEU A 419 25.56 18.64 -6.62
N ILE A 420 26.63 18.83 -5.86
CA ILE A 420 27.46 17.75 -5.33
C ILE A 420 26.65 16.92 -4.31
N GLY A 421 25.98 17.57 -3.35
CA GLY A 421 25.17 16.87 -2.34
C GLY A 421 23.94 16.17 -2.88
N GLY A 422 23.50 16.48 -4.10
CA GLY A 422 22.41 15.79 -4.79
C GLY A 422 22.88 14.66 -5.71
N THR A 423 24.19 14.49 -5.89
CA THR A 423 24.80 13.49 -6.78
C THR A 423 25.53 12.38 -6.03
N ILE A 424 25.75 12.58 -4.73
CA ILE A 424 26.39 11.66 -3.80
C ILE A 424 25.35 11.22 -2.77
#